data_fa76cacceac48d0c1545cf61bafd3a3b
#
_entry.id   fa76cacceac48d0c1545cf61bafd3a3b
#
_cell.length_a   1.000
_cell.length_b   1.000
_cell.length_c   1.000
_cell.angle_alpha   90.00
_cell.angle_beta   90.00
_cell.angle_gamma   90.00
#
_symmetry.space_group_name_H-M   'P 1'
#
loop_
_entity.id
_entity.type
_entity.pdbx_description
1 polymer ?
#
loop_
_entity_poly.entity_id
_entity_poly.type
_entity_poly.pdbx_seq_one_letter_code
_entity_poly.pdbx_strand_id
1 'polypeptide(L)'
;MESMRDFNPLFTMRYSATHKVEYNKIYRLDALDAYNQKLVKKIQVKGVNLKGTTGTNGYLYLEQIVLSPDKPPLAMVEYEQRNKSGVKRVRRKLEKGANLYQLSGDMPQYKNCTIQEIDGYFNKIVVNGADIYAGDAVGDIDESAFRRIQIREAILSHLEKEKQLFAKGVKILSLFFIDSVEKYRKYDEEGNELVGEYAKIFEEEYN
;
A
#
# COMPACT_ATOMS: atom_id res chain seq x y z
N MET A 1 9.39 7.94 -36.07
CA MET A 1 8.81 7.09 -37.16
C MET A 1 9.14 7.63 -38.56
N GLU A 2 9.36 8.92 -38.72
CA GLU A 2 9.76 9.51 -40.00
C GLU A 2 11.07 8.93 -40.54
N SER A 3 12.07 8.76 -39.69
CA SER A 3 13.38 8.19 -40.08
C SER A 3 13.33 6.75 -40.60
N MET A 4 12.28 5.99 -40.36
CA MET A 4 12.16 4.64 -40.94
C MET A 4 11.62 4.63 -42.38
N ARG A 5 11.00 5.73 -42.83
CA ARG A 5 10.52 5.88 -44.22
C ARG A 5 11.66 6.01 -45.20
N ASP A 6 12.79 6.54 -44.75
CA ASP A 6 13.99 6.77 -45.57
C ASP A 6 14.62 5.47 -46.05
N PHE A 7 14.36 4.34 -45.35
CA PHE A 7 14.79 3.01 -45.77
C PHE A 7 13.93 2.36 -46.84
N ASN A 8 12.80 2.99 -47.19
CA ASN A 8 11.84 2.50 -48.20
C ASN A 8 11.53 0.99 -48.12
N PRO A 9 11.20 0.47 -46.91
CA PRO A 9 11.02 -0.95 -46.69
C PRO A 9 9.77 -1.48 -47.36
N LEU A 10 9.83 -2.70 -47.89
CA LEU A 10 8.69 -3.39 -48.48
C LEU A 10 7.56 -3.62 -47.46
N PHE A 11 7.95 -3.96 -46.21
CA PHE A 11 7.04 -4.04 -45.07
C PHE A 11 7.84 -3.85 -43.78
N THR A 12 7.14 -3.50 -42.66
CA THR A 12 7.75 -3.36 -41.34
C THR A 12 6.97 -4.18 -40.34
N MET A 13 7.66 -5.08 -39.61
CA MET A 13 7.11 -5.80 -38.48
C MET A 13 7.47 -5.06 -37.18
N ARG A 14 6.49 -4.80 -36.35
CA ARG A 14 6.67 -4.16 -35.05
C ARG A 14 6.41 -5.15 -33.93
N TYR A 15 7.33 -5.20 -33.00
CA TYR A 15 7.18 -5.93 -31.74
C TYR A 15 7.04 -4.90 -30.62
N SER A 16 5.90 -4.87 -29.94
CA SER A 16 5.63 -3.96 -28.84
C SER A 16 4.69 -4.62 -27.82
N ALA A 17 4.98 -4.47 -26.54
CA ALA A 17 4.08 -4.93 -25.47
C ALA A 17 2.82 -4.06 -25.35
N THR A 18 2.94 -2.75 -25.68
CA THR A 18 1.84 -1.78 -25.63
C THR A 18 1.78 -0.97 -26.92
N HIS A 19 0.58 -0.79 -27.46
CA HIS A 19 0.36 0.01 -28.64
C HIS A 19 -0.44 1.25 -28.30
N LYS A 20 0.07 2.42 -28.70
CA LYS A 20 -0.66 3.68 -28.57
C LYS A 20 -1.85 3.74 -29.52
N VAL A 21 -1.68 3.17 -30.71
CA VAL A 21 -2.72 3.01 -31.73
C VAL A 21 -2.57 1.62 -32.34
N GLU A 22 -3.66 0.86 -32.39
CA GLU A 22 -3.68 -0.45 -33.05
C GLU A 22 -3.84 -0.28 -34.56
N TYR A 23 -2.89 -0.83 -35.30
CA TYR A 23 -2.92 -0.82 -36.77
C TYR A 23 -2.39 -2.13 -37.32
N ASN A 24 -3.20 -2.84 -38.11
CA ASN A 24 -2.85 -4.14 -38.73
C ASN A 24 -2.22 -5.14 -37.78
N LYS A 25 -2.84 -5.33 -36.61
CA LYS A 25 -2.34 -6.21 -35.56
C LYS A 25 -2.51 -7.68 -35.97
N ILE A 26 -1.40 -8.36 -36.23
CA ILE A 26 -1.40 -9.76 -36.68
C ILE A 26 -1.49 -10.72 -35.48
N TYR A 27 -0.83 -10.38 -34.36
CA TYR A 27 -0.81 -11.17 -33.15
C TYR A 27 -0.86 -10.29 -31.90
N ARG A 28 -1.58 -10.74 -30.87
CA ARG A 28 -1.63 -10.11 -29.56
C ARG A 28 -1.31 -11.13 -28.47
N LEU A 29 -0.42 -10.75 -27.59
CA LEU A 29 -0.18 -11.41 -26.31
C LEU A 29 0.13 -10.31 -25.29
N ASP A 30 -0.93 -9.74 -24.71
CA ASP A 30 -0.77 -8.76 -23.61
C ASP A 30 -0.70 -9.49 -22.25
N ALA A 31 -0.58 -8.69 -21.17
CA ALA A 31 -0.46 -9.22 -19.81
C ALA A 31 -1.69 -10.05 -19.41
N LEU A 32 -2.88 -9.66 -19.85
CA LEU A 32 -4.13 -10.37 -19.58
C LEU A 32 -4.24 -11.66 -20.38
N ASP A 33 -3.87 -11.62 -21.66
CA ASP A 33 -3.84 -12.81 -22.52
C ASP A 33 -2.84 -13.83 -21.97
N ALA A 34 -1.64 -13.37 -21.58
CA ALA A 34 -0.61 -14.22 -21.00
C ALA A 34 -1.06 -14.84 -19.65
N TYR A 35 -1.78 -14.07 -18.83
CA TYR A 35 -2.34 -14.57 -17.57
C TYR A 35 -3.40 -15.64 -17.81
N ASN A 36 -4.36 -15.39 -18.71
CA ASN A 36 -5.45 -16.32 -19.04
C ASN A 36 -4.92 -17.63 -19.64
N GLN A 37 -3.84 -17.54 -20.41
CA GLN A 37 -3.14 -18.70 -20.97
C GLN A 37 -2.17 -19.38 -19.99
N LYS A 38 -2.07 -18.89 -18.74
CA LYS A 38 -1.17 -19.41 -17.68
C LYS A 38 0.33 -19.37 -18.06
N LEU A 39 0.71 -18.45 -18.94
CA LEU A 39 2.09 -18.24 -19.36
C LEU A 39 2.89 -17.42 -18.37
N VAL A 40 2.22 -16.64 -17.52
CA VAL A 40 2.83 -15.79 -16.48
C VAL A 40 2.18 -16.03 -15.13
N LYS A 41 2.90 -15.66 -14.06
CA LYS A 41 2.36 -15.69 -12.69
C LYS A 41 1.23 -14.69 -12.52
N LYS A 42 0.32 -14.99 -11.59
CA LYS A 42 -0.75 -14.05 -11.22
C LYS A 42 -0.16 -12.73 -10.76
N ILE A 43 -0.65 -11.64 -11.35
CA ILE A 43 -0.37 -10.28 -10.86
C ILE A 43 -1.43 -9.96 -9.80
N GLN A 44 -0.96 -9.61 -8.61
CA GLN A 44 -1.80 -9.11 -7.53
C GLN A 44 -1.34 -7.70 -7.19
N VAL A 45 -2.26 -6.75 -7.21
CA VAL A 45 -2.00 -5.37 -6.82
C VAL A 45 -2.64 -5.14 -5.46
N LYS A 46 -1.85 -4.65 -4.50
CA LYS A 46 -2.32 -4.15 -3.22
C LYS A 46 -2.10 -2.64 -3.25
N GLY A 47 -3.19 -1.89 -3.42
CA GLY A 47 -3.16 -0.44 -3.48
C GLY A 47 -3.34 0.16 -2.08
N VAL A 48 -2.71 1.31 -1.84
CA VAL A 48 -3.01 2.19 -0.73
C VAL A 48 -3.59 3.47 -1.31
N ASN A 49 -4.79 3.84 -0.88
CA ASN A 49 -5.50 4.99 -1.41
C ASN A 49 -5.47 6.14 -0.39
N LEU A 50 -5.09 7.33 -0.86
CA LEU A 50 -5.21 8.57 -0.08
C LEU A 50 -6.56 9.21 -0.37
N LYS A 51 -7.39 9.37 0.66
CA LYS A 51 -8.74 9.98 0.55
C LYS A 51 -8.86 11.39 1.13
N GLY A 52 -7.73 12.02 1.45
CA GLY A 52 -7.72 13.33 2.08
C GLY A 52 -8.44 13.31 3.43
N THR A 53 -9.16 14.38 3.75
CA THR A 53 -9.83 14.57 5.06
C THR A 53 -11.21 13.92 5.14
N THR A 54 -11.48 12.88 4.37
CA THR A 54 -12.76 12.16 4.38
C THR A 54 -13.02 11.53 5.76
N GLY A 55 -14.07 11.96 6.45
CA GLY A 55 -14.49 11.42 7.75
C GLY A 55 -13.69 11.91 8.96
N THR A 56 -12.43 12.32 8.80
CA THR A 56 -11.60 12.89 9.86
C THR A 56 -10.47 13.74 9.29
N ASN A 57 -10.04 14.76 10.03
CA ASN A 57 -8.82 15.51 9.73
C ASN A 57 -7.58 14.84 10.30
N GLY A 58 -7.74 13.97 11.30
CA GLY A 58 -6.66 13.19 11.87
C GLY A 58 -6.28 12.02 10.98
N TYR A 59 -5.01 11.67 10.98
CA TYR A 59 -4.51 10.49 10.30
C TYR A 59 -5.24 9.23 10.76
N LEU A 60 -5.82 8.48 9.83
CA LEU A 60 -6.42 7.18 10.06
C LEU A 60 -6.16 6.28 8.86
N TYR A 61 -5.55 5.13 9.08
CA TYR A 61 -5.35 4.10 8.08
C TYR A 61 -6.10 2.83 8.48
N LEU A 62 -7.00 2.36 7.63
CA LEU A 62 -7.65 1.07 7.80
C LEU A 62 -6.83 -0.02 7.10
N GLU A 63 -6.16 -0.85 7.90
CA GLU A 63 -5.35 -1.95 7.38
C GLU A 63 -6.22 -3.12 6.88
N GLN A 64 -7.10 -3.61 7.76
CA GLN A 64 -7.98 -4.75 7.45
C GLN A 64 -9.11 -4.87 8.47
N ILE A 65 -10.13 -5.62 8.10
CA ILE A 65 -11.14 -6.11 9.05
C ILE A 65 -10.76 -7.52 9.50
N VAL A 66 -10.71 -7.70 10.82
CA VAL A 66 -10.40 -8.98 11.45
C VAL A 66 -11.69 -9.69 11.78
N LEU A 67 -11.94 -10.81 11.13
CA LEU A 67 -13.12 -11.65 11.35
C LEU A 67 -12.78 -12.82 12.27
N SER A 68 -13.72 -13.18 13.13
CA SER A 68 -13.65 -14.36 14.00
C SER A 68 -15.00 -15.05 13.97
N PRO A 69 -15.07 -16.39 14.01
CA PRO A 69 -16.34 -17.13 13.97
C PRO A 69 -17.30 -16.75 15.11
N ASP A 70 -16.76 -16.49 16.30
CA ASP A 70 -17.55 -16.34 17.53
C ASP A 70 -17.56 -14.93 18.11
N LYS A 71 -16.98 -13.94 17.38
CA LYS A 71 -16.85 -12.56 17.89
C LYS A 71 -17.22 -11.56 16.81
N PRO A 72 -17.76 -10.39 17.21
CA PRO A 72 -17.98 -9.29 16.27
C PRO A 72 -16.72 -8.92 15.51
N PRO A 73 -16.85 -8.39 14.29
CA PRO A 73 -15.72 -7.94 13.49
C PRO A 73 -14.97 -6.81 14.19
N LEU A 74 -13.65 -6.83 14.08
CA LEU A 74 -12.76 -5.79 14.59
C LEU A 74 -12.06 -5.10 13.43
N ALA A 75 -11.88 -3.79 13.53
CA ALA A 75 -11.09 -3.03 12.57
C ALA A 75 -9.64 -2.90 13.05
N MET A 76 -8.67 -3.35 12.26
CA MET A 76 -7.28 -3.05 12.48
C MET A 76 -6.98 -1.68 11.89
N VAL A 77 -6.78 -0.70 12.74
CA VAL A 77 -6.55 0.68 12.33
C VAL A 77 -5.25 1.22 12.92
N GLU A 78 -4.62 2.13 12.16
CA GLU A 78 -3.52 2.94 12.65
C GLU A 78 -3.98 4.39 12.74
N TYR A 79 -3.69 5.03 13.87
CA TYR A 79 -4.04 6.43 14.14
C TYR A 79 -2.99 7.07 15.04
N GLU A 80 -3.02 8.39 15.16
CA GLU A 80 -2.11 9.12 16.03
C GLU A 80 -2.61 9.13 17.47
N GLN A 81 -1.73 8.87 18.41
CA GLN A 81 -1.98 8.93 19.84
C GLN A 81 -0.98 9.84 20.52
N ARG A 82 -1.49 10.80 21.33
CA ARG A 82 -0.68 11.64 22.20
C ARG A 82 -0.41 10.89 23.50
N ASN A 83 0.84 10.85 23.88
CA ASN A 83 1.30 10.35 25.18
C ASN A 83 2.29 11.33 25.81
N LYS A 84 2.84 10.98 26.98
CA LYS A 84 3.79 11.85 27.69
C LYS A 84 5.07 12.15 26.90
N SER A 85 5.45 11.32 25.96
CA SER A 85 6.64 11.46 25.11
C SER A 85 6.37 12.12 23.75
N GLY A 86 5.14 12.56 23.49
CA GLY A 86 4.74 13.21 22.24
C GLY A 86 3.63 12.46 21.49
N VAL A 87 3.48 12.76 20.20
CA VAL A 87 2.52 12.10 19.32
C VAL A 87 3.20 10.93 18.63
N LYS A 88 2.57 9.76 18.69
CA LYS A 88 3.04 8.54 17.99
C LYS A 88 1.90 7.90 17.23
N ARG A 89 2.18 7.26 16.12
CA ARG A 89 1.24 6.39 15.41
C ARG A 89 1.16 5.05 16.13
N VAL A 90 -0.06 4.63 16.39
CA VAL A 90 -0.36 3.37 17.08
C VAL A 90 -1.33 2.55 16.25
N ARG A 91 -1.08 1.26 16.19
CA ARG A 91 -1.86 0.29 15.46
C ARG A 91 -2.65 -0.55 16.45
N ARG A 92 -3.98 -0.55 16.33
CA ARG A 92 -4.86 -1.27 17.28
C ARG A 92 -6.06 -1.90 16.57
N LYS A 93 -6.54 -2.99 17.18
CA LYS A 93 -7.85 -3.57 16.87
C LYS A 93 -8.91 -2.80 17.61
N LEU A 94 -9.84 -2.21 16.90
CA LEU A 94 -10.93 -1.41 17.45
C LEU A 94 -12.26 -2.06 17.14
N GLU A 95 -13.20 -1.89 18.09
CA GLU A 95 -14.57 -2.37 17.99
C GLU A 95 -15.49 -1.25 17.43
N LYS A 96 -16.68 -1.66 17.00
CA LYS A 96 -17.76 -0.71 16.73
C LYS A 96 -18.04 0.12 17.98
N GLY A 97 -18.22 1.42 17.83
CA GLY A 97 -18.39 2.38 18.92
C GLY A 97 -17.09 2.96 19.50
N ALA A 98 -15.92 2.49 19.04
CA ALA A 98 -14.64 3.04 19.49
C ALA A 98 -14.53 4.53 19.16
N ASN A 99 -14.26 5.33 20.17
CA ASN A 99 -14.13 6.79 20.07
C ASN A 99 -12.66 7.16 19.90
N LEU A 100 -12.29 7.58 18.68
CA LEU A 100 -10.91 7.93 18.34
C LEU A 100 -10.42 9.18 19.07
N TYR A 101 -11.31 10.11 19.46
CA TYR A 101 -10.92 11.27 20.24
C TYR A 101 -10.33 10.85 21.59
N GLN A 102 -11.04 9.99 22.32
CA GLN A 102 -10.56 9.47 23.61
C GLN A 102 -9.31 8.60 23.45
N LEU A 103 -9.30 7.73 22.45
CA LEU A 103 -8.19 6.81 22.20
C LEU A 103 -6.91 7.54 21.75
N SER A 104 -7.05 8.69 21.10
CA SER A 104 -5.91 9.52 20.69
C SER A 104 -5.30 10.36 21.81
N GLY A 105 -5.90 10.41 22.99
CA GLY A 105 -5.51 11.34 24.04
C GLY A 105 -6.03 12.75 23.80
N ASP A 106 -7.32 12.83 23.48
CA ASP A 106 -8.10 14.06 23.29
C ASP A 106 -7.52 14.99 22.19
N MET A 107 -7.00 14.40 21.12
CA MET A 107 -6.47 15.18 20.00
C MET A 107 -7.61 15.80 19.18
N PRO A 108 -7.60 17.13 18.96
CA PRO A 108 -8.71 17.86 18.33
C PRO A 108 -9.11 17.35 16.94
N GLN A 109 -8.15 16.85 16.16
CA GLN A 109 -8.38 16.33 14.80
C GLN A 109 -9.26 15.07 14.79
N TYR A 110 -9.41 14.37 15.92
CA TYR A 110 -10.32 13.23 16.06
C TYR A 110 -11.61 13.56 16.78
N LYS A 111 -11.91 14.84 16.98
CA LYS A 111 -13.16 15.26 17.63
C LYS A 111 -14.36 14.72 16.86
N ASN A 112 -15.29 14.10 17.58
CA ASN A 112 -16.47 13.40 17.05
C ASN A 112 -16.17 12.18 16.16
N CYS A 113 -14.94 11.71 16.07
CA CYS A 113 -14.59 10.53 15.31
C CYS A 113 -14.88 9.25 16.10
N THR A 114 -15.93 8.55 15.69
CA THR A 114 -16.34 7.27 16.29
C THR A 114 -16.55 6.26 15.16
N ILE A 115 -16.10 5.03 15.36
CA ILE A 115 -16.37 3.92 14.43
C ILE A 115 -17.84 3.54 14.56
N GLN A 116 -18.65 4.00 13.62
CA GLN A 116 -20.10 3.81 13.63
C GLN A 116 -20.49 2.40 13.20
N GLU A 117 -19.74 1.83 12.26
CA GLU A 117 -20.00 0.51 11.69
C GLU A 117 -18.69 -0.15 11.27
N ILE A 118 -18.64 -1.48 11.36
CA ILE A 118 -17.57 -2.33 10.82
C ILE A 118 -18.22 -3.38 9.94
N ASP A 119 -17.94 -3.33 8.63
CA ASP A 119 -18.51 -4.22 7.63
C ASP A 119 -17.42 -5.17 7.13
N GLY A 120 -17.51 -6.43 7.54
CA GLY A 120 -16.55 -7.46 7.13
C GLY A 120 -16.76 -7.97 5.71
N TYR A 121 -17.95 -7.79 5.12
CA TYR A 121 -18.24 -8.22 3.76
C TYR A 121 -17.62 -7.26 2.73
N PHE A 122 -17.81 -5.95 2.93
CA PHE A 122 -17.24 -4.93 2.08
C PHE A 122 -15.83 -4.47 2.52
N ASN A 123 -15.26 -5.04 3.59
CA ASN A 123 -13.96 -4.65 4.14
C ASN A 123 -13.86 -3.15 4.40
N LYS A 124 -14.84 -2.56 5.09
CA LYS A 124 -14.91 -1.13 5.39
C LYS A 124 -15.32 -0.84 6.81
N ILE A 125 -15.02 0.35 7.25
CA ILE A 125 -15.61 0.98 8.43
C ILE A 125 -16.35 2.25 8.04
N VAL A 126 -17.29 2.68 8.88
CA VAL A 126 -17.95 3.97 8.75
C VAL A 126 -17.48 4.87 9.89
N VAL A 127 -16.90 6.03 9.54
CA VAL A 127 -16.46 7.06 10.49
C VAL A 127 -17.08 8.39 10.06
N ASN A 128 -17.84 9.02 10.95
CA ASN A 128 -18.56 10.26 10.66
C ASN A 128 -19.41 10.21 9.36
N GLY A 129 -20.07 9.08 9.12
CA GLY A 129 -20.87 8.87 7.90
C GLY A 129 -20.07 8.64 6.62
N ALA A 130 -18.74 8.59 6.69
CA ALA A 130 -17.87 8.32 5.55
C ALA A 130 -17.41 6.87 5.55
N ASP A 131 -17.47 6.24 4.39
CA ASP A 131 -16.93 4.89 4.14
C ASP A 131 -15.42 4.93 3.97
N ILE A 132 -14.69 4.18 4.81
CA ILE A 132 -13.25 3.98 4.73
C ILE A 132 -13.02 2.49 4.49
N TYR A 133 -12.43 2.12 3.37
CA TYR A 133 -12.16 0.74 2.97
C TYR A 133 -10.77 0.28 3.44
N ALA A 134 -10.59 -1.01 3.58
CA ALA A 134 -9.26 -1.57 3.85
C ALA A 134 -8.25 -1.14 2.75
N GLY A 135 -7.12 -0.60 3.19
CA GLY A 135 -6.12 0.05 2.31
C GLY A 135 -6.32 1.56 2.14
N ASP A 136 -7.41 2.14 2.66
CA ASP A 136 -7.61 3.59 2.62
C ASP A 136 -6.89 4.26 3.79
N ALA A 137 -6.19 5.33 3.47
CA ALA A 137 -5.62 6.26 4.42
C ALA A 137 -6.30 7.63 4.28
N VAL A 138 -6.79 8.18 5.37
CA VAL A 138 -7.53 9.45 5.44
C VAL A 138 -6.87 10.40 6.44
N GLY A 139 -7.21 11.69 6.33
CA GLY A 139 -6.65 12.75 7.14
C GLY A 139 -5.46 13.43 6.49
N ASP A 140 -4.72 14.20 7.30
CA ASP A 140 -3.50 14.88 6.86
C ASP A 140 -2.33 13.87 6.83
N ILE A 141 -1.92 13.47 5.64
CA ILE A 141 -0.92 12.43 5.40
C ILE A 141 0.22 13.00 4.58
N ASP A 142 1.40 13.07 5.19
CA ASP A 142 2.63 13.41 4.51
C ASP A 142 3.17 12.25 3.64
N GLU A 143 4.10 12.57 2.75
CA GLU A 143 4.71 11.58 1.85
C GLU A 143 5.44 10.49 2.61
N SER A 144 6.14 10.81 3.69
CA SER A 144 6.88 9.84 4.50
C SER A 144 5.94 8.81 5.14
N ALA A 145 4.79 9.27 5.66
CA ALA A 145 3.74 8.40 6.18
C ALA A 145 3.19 7.44 5.13
N PHE A 146 2.93 7.96 3.93
CA PHE A 146 2.45 7.15 2.82
C PHE A 146 3.47 6.08 2.41
N ARG A 147 4.75 6.45 2.31
CA ARG A 147 5.83 5.51 2.00
C ARG A 147 5.98 4.45 3.09
N ARG A 148 5.84 4.82 4.35
CA ARG A 148 5.84 3.88 5.48
C ARG A 148 4.76 2.82 5.34
N ILE A 149 3.51 3.22 5.02
CA ILE A 149 2.41 2.28 4.76
C ILE A 149 2.77 1.34 3.61
N GLN A 150 3.27 1.86 2.50
CA GLN A 150 3.64 1.04 1.33
C GLN A 150 4.72 0.01 1.66
N ILE A 151 5.74 0.40 2.41
CA ILE A 151 6.83 -0.51 2.84
C ILE A 151 6.27 -1.59 3.76
N ARG A 152 5.46 -1.23 4.78
CA ARG A 152 4.79 -2.17 5.68
C ARG A 152 3.94 -3.18 4.92
N GLU A 153 3.09 -2.72 4.03
CA GLU A 153 2.22 -3.59 3.25
C GLU A 153 3.00 -4.55 2.34
N ALA A 154 4.14 -4.12 1.82
CA ALA A 154 5.03 -4.99 1.06
C ALA A 154 5.67 -6.08 1.96
N ILE A 155 6.11 -5.71 3.17
CA ILE A 155 6.65 -6.65 4.16
C ILE A 155 5.59 -7.66 4.57
N LEU A 156 4.39 -7.22 4.95
CA LEU A 156 3.29 -8.11 5.34
C LEU A 156 2.91 -9.08 4.22
N SER A 157 2.83 -8.58 2.98
CA SER A 157 2.54 -9.41 1.82
C SER A 157 3.65 -10.44 1.54
N HIS A 158 4.92 -10.08 1.79
CA HIS A 158 6.06 -11.01 1.69
C HIS A 158 5.93 -12.13 2.73
N LEU A 159 5.75 -11.78 4.00
CA LEU A 159 5.67 -12.74 5.11
C LEU A 159 4.47 -13.68 4.96
N GLU A 160 3.32 -13.17 4.51
CA GLU A 160 2.15 -13.99 4.24
C GLU A 160 2.41 -15.02 3.14
N LYS A 161 3.03 -14.62 2.03
CA LYS A 161 3.39 -15.53 0.94
C LYS A 161 4.47 -16.53 1.35
N GLU A 162 5.46 -16.10 2.11
CA GLU A 162 6.52 -16.97 2.62
C GLU A 162 5.91 -18.06 3.49
N LYS A 163 5.03 -17.71 4.43
CA LYS A 163 4.32 -18.68 5.28
C LYS A 163 3.55 -19.72 4.48
N GLN A 164 2.88 -19.31 3.39
CA GLN A 164 2.11 -20.22 2.53
C GLN A 164 3.00 -21.17 1.70
N LEU A 165 4.18 -20.73 1.31
CA LEU A 165 5.05 -21.45 0.36
C LEU A 165 6.24 -22.14 1.02
N PHE A 166 6.53 -21.81 2.26
CA PHE A 166 7.66 -22.38 3.02
C PHE A 166 7.63 -23.91 3.06
N ALA A 167 6.46 -24.50 3.38
CA ALA A 167 6.30 -25.95 3.41
C ALA A 167 6.47 -26.64 2.04
N LYS A 168 6.42 -25.85 0.94
CA LYS A 168 6.63 -26.32 -0.42
C LYS A 168 8.09 -26.19 -0.88
N GLY A 169 8.99 -25.75 0.01
CA GLY A 169 10.39 -25.49 -0.31
C GLY A 169 10.63 -24.32 -1.26
N VAL A 170 9.66 -23.40 -1.39
CA VAL A 170 9.77 -22.25 -2.29
C VAL A 170 10.23 -21.03 -1.48
N LYS A 171 11.41 -20.50 -1.83
CA LYS A 171 11.90 -19.24 -1.27
C LYS A 171 11.26 -18.04 -1.96
N ILE A 172 10.78 -17.10 -1.18
CA ILE A 172 10.25 -15.82 -1.65
C ILE A 172 11.33 -14.76 -1.59
N LEU A 173 11.39 -13.93 -2.63
CA LEU A 173 12.21 -12.73 -2.68
C LEU A 173 11.33 -11.55 -3.03
N SER A 174 11.52 -10.41 -2.38
CA SER A 174 10.88 -9.14 -2.70
C SER A 174 11.89 -8.17 -3.27
N LEU A 175 11.47 -7.45 -4.31
CA LEU A 175 12.25 -6.41 -4.95
C LEU A 175 11.54 -5.08 -4.77
N PHE A 176 12.24 -4.09 -4.19
CA PHE A 176 11.73 -2.75 -4.01
C PHE A 176 12.32 -1.83 -5.08
N PHE A 177 11.44 -1.16 -5.83
CA PHE A 177 11.81 -0.08 -6.71
C PHE A 177 11.65 1.24 -5.96
N ILE A 178 12.71 1.99 -5.84
CA ILE A 178 12.77 3.27 -5.13
C ILE A 178 13.11 4.40 -6.11
N ASP A 179 12.63 5.60 -5.81
CA ASP A 179 12.79 6.79 -6.62
C ASP A 179 14.20 7.41 -6.55
N SER A 180 14.91 7.22 -5.44
CA SER A 180 16.27 7.71 -5.25
C SER A 180 17.10 6.78 -4.39
N VAL A 181 18.36 6.55 -4.79
CA VAL A 181 19.33 5.76 -4.02
C VAL A 181 19.61 6.38 -2.65
N GLU A 182 19.59 7.69 -2.56
CA GLU A 182 19.83 8.44 -1.30
C GLU A 182 18.81 8.10 -0.22
N LYS A 183 17.59 7.71 -0.59
CA LYS A 183 16.56 7.27 0.35
C LYS A 183 16.84 5.90 0.96
N TYR A 184 17.69 5.10 0.33
CA TYR A 184 18.18 3.84 0.86
C TYR A 184 19.53 3.99 1.55
N ARG A 185 20.49 4.67 0.88
CA ARG A 185 21.88 4.83 1.33
C ARG A 185 22.37 6.25 1.04
N LYS A 186 22.94 6.91 2.02
CA LYS A 186 23.56 8.24 1.90
C LYS A 186 25.04 8.15 2.24
N TYR A 187 25.79 9.18 1.89
CA TYR A 187 27.18 9.34 2.28
C TYR A 187 27.33 10.73 2.92
N ASP A 188 28.13 10.83 3.98
CA ASP A 188 28.52 12.10 4.54
C ASP A 188 29.64 12.77 3.72
N GLU A 189 30.08 13.95 4.15
CA GLU A 189 31.15 14.71 3.47
C GLU A 189 32.50 13.98 3.51
N GLU A 190 32.69 13.05 4.45
CA GLU A 190 33.88 12.22 4.63
C GLU A 190 33.81 10.92 3.84
N GLY A 191 32.68 10.62 3.20
CA GLY A 191 32.45 9.42 2.40
C GLY A 191 32.01 8.20 3.22
N ASN A 192 31.64 8.37 4.50
CA ASN A 192 31.10 7.29 5.32
C ASN A 192 29.64 7.02 4.94
N GLU A 193 29.26 5.75 4.97
CA GLU A 193 27.91 5.32 4.64
C GLU A 193 26.92 5.67 5.76
N LEU A 194 25.82 6.31 5.39
CA LEU A 194 24.69 6.64 6.24
C LEU A 194 23.43 5.91 5.76
N VAL A 195 22.65 5.41 6.72
CA VAL A 195 21.38 4.74 6.45
C VAL A 195 20.36 5.75 5.94
N GLY A 196 19.75 5.48 4.77
CA GLY A 196 18.71 6.32 4.20
C GLY A 196 17.36 6.16 4.94
N GLU A 197 16.43 7.06 4.61
CA GLU A 197 15.10 7.10 5.24
C GLU A 197 14.31 5.79 5.05
N TYR A 198 14.28 5.27 3.82
CA TYR A 198 13.51 4.06 3.52
C TYR A 198 14.11 2.80 4.16
N ALA A 199 15.43 2.74 4.30
CA ALA A 199 16.07 1.64 4.99
C ALA A 199 15.71 1.65 6.49
N LYS A 200 15.69 2.84 7.13
CA LYS A 200 15.23 2.98 8.52
C LYS A 200 13.78 2.57 8.69
N ILE A 201 12.89 3.06 7.81
CA ILE A 201 11.48 2.69 7.84
C ILE A 201 11.32 1.17 7.68
N PHE A 202 12.08 0.55 6.77
CA PHE A 202 12.02 -0.89 6.56
C PHE A 202 12.41 -1.67 7.82
N GLU A 203 13.50 -1.29 8.48
CA GLU A 203 13.95 -1.91 9.74
C GLU A 203 12.93 -1.77 10.86
N GLU A 204 12.33 -0.57 11.00
CA GLU A 204 11.31 -0.29 12.02
C GLU A 204 10.00 -1.09 11.78
N GLU A 205 9.60 -1.31 10.54
CA GLU A 205 8.37 -2.03 10.21
C GLU A 205 8.56 -3.56 10.16
N TYR A 206 9.81 -4.01 9.98
CA TYR A 206 10.13 -5.44 9.94
C TYR A 206 10.32 -6.04 11.34
N ASN A 207 10.83 -5.27 12.33
CA ASN A 207 11.07 -5.69 13.73
C ASN A 207 9.82 -5.54 14.61
#